data_383a92e6ae0dc3b32202d613ddd8d2a3
#
_entry.id   383a92e6ae0dc3b32202d613ddd8d2a3
#
_cell.length_a   1.000
_cell.length_b   1.000
_cell.length_c   1.000
_cell.angle_alpha   90.00
_cell.angle_beta   90.00
_cell.angle_gamma   90.00
#
_symmetry.space_group_name_H-M   'P 1'
#
loop_
_entity.id
_entity.type
_entity.pdbx_description
1 polymer ?
#
loop_
_entity_poly.entity_id
_entity_poly.type
_entity_poly.pdbx_seq_one_letter_code
_entity_poly.pdbx_strand_id
1 'polypeptide(L)'
;MTATILVVDDEPDLEALVLQKFRRQIRDGVVTFVFAHDGIEALQSLEQYPDVDMVVCDINMPRMDGLTLLQKLQEADDKKSTIIVSAYGDMNNIRTAMNRGAFDFLTKPIDFSDLELTIEKTIRHGTFRKWLL
;
A
#
# COMPACT_ATOMS: atom_id res chain seq x y z
N MET A 1 -15.69 -1.78 10.82
CA MET A 1 -14.24 -1.80 11.13
C MET A 1 -13.53 -0.89 10.15
N THR A 2 -12.49 -0.21 10.61
CA THR A 2 -11.75 0.74 9.79
C THR A 2 -10.41 0.13 9.37
N ALA A 3 -10.14 0.09 8.08
CA ALA A 3 -8.83 -0.28 7.56
C ALA A 3 -7.95 0.98 7.47
N THR A 4 -6.73 0.89 7.96
CA THR A 4 -5.74 1.97 7.85
C THR A 4 -4.72 1.58 6.79
N ILE A 5 -4.59 2.43 5.77
CA ILE A 5 -3.79 2.15 4.58
C ILE A 5 -2.69 3.20 4.46
N LEU A 6 -1.44 2.75 4.41
CA LEU A 6 -0.30 3.62 4.11
C LEU A 6 -0.08 3.62 2.61
N VAL A 7 -0.16 4.78 1.99
CA VAL A 7 0.14 4.98 0.57
C VAL A 7 1.51 5.62 0.45
N VAL A 8 2.42 4.96 -0.23
CA VAL A 8 3.81 5.41 -0.40
C VAL A 8 4.05 5.73 -1.87
N ASP A 9 4.20 7.00 -2.18
CA ASP A 9 4.40 7.48 -3.56
C ASP A 9 5.01 8.87 -3.51
N ASP A 10 5.93 9.17 -4.42
CA ASP A 10 6.60 10.45 -4.46
C ASP A 10 5.85 11.51 -5.28
N GLU A 11 4.72 11.16 -5.90
CA GLU A 11 3.92 12.11 -6.67
C GLU A 11 2.99 12.90 -5.74
N PRO A 12 3.15 14.24 -5.67
CA PRO A 12 2.36 15.04 -4.72
C PRO A 12 0.86 15.07 -5.01
N ASP A 13 0.47 14.88 -6.28
CA ASP A 13 -0.94 14.94 -6.66
C ASP A 13 -1.73 13.70 -6.28
N LEU A 14 -1.05 12.58 -6.05
CA LEU A 14 -1.73 11.32 -5.75
C LEU A 14 -2.50 11.39 -4.44
N GLU A 15 -1.93 12.02 -3.43
CA GLU A 15 -2.57 12.16 -2.13
C GLU A 15 -3.94 12.83 -2.24
N ALA A 16 -4.01 13.96 -2.95
CA ALA A 16 -5.27 14.68 -3.14
C ALA A 16 -6.28 13.83 -3.91
N LEU A 17 -5.83 13.11 -4.94
CA LEU A 17 -6.70 12.25 -5.74
C LEU A 17 -7.27 11.09 -4.92
N VAL A 18 -6.44 10.45 -4.10
CA VAL A 18 -6.89 9.35 -3.23
C VAL A 18 -7.93 9.87 -2.24
N LEU A 19 -7.66 10.97 -1.58
CA LEU A 19 -8.59 11.55 -0.61
C LEU A 19 -9.93 11.93 -1.26
N GLN A 20 -9.90 12.44 -2.48
CA GLN A 20 -11.11 12.80 -3.20
C GLN A 20 -11.91 11.55 -3.60
N LYS A 21 -11.24 10.54 -4.15
CA LYS A 21 -11.92 9.33 -4.64
C LYS A 21 -12.51 8.49 -3.52
N PHE A 22 -11.87 8.48 -2.36
CA PHE A 22 -12.31 7.68 -1.23
C PHE A 22 -12.99 8.50 -0.14
N ARG A 23 -13.39 9.76 -0.43
CA ARG A 23 -13.95 10.65 0.60
C ARG A 23 -15.16 10.06 1.32
N ARG A 24 -16.00 9.31 0.61
CA ARG A 24 -17.19 8.70 1.21
C ARG A 24 -16.81 7.63 2.22
N GLN A 25 -15.88 6.75 1.83
CA GLN A 25 -15.39 5.69 2.69
C GLN A 25 -14.65 6.25 3.91
N ILE A 26 -13.90 7.33 3.72
CA ILE A 26 -13.22 8.02 4.81
C ILE A 26 -14.24 8.62 5.77
N ARG A 27 -15.24 9.33 5.25
CA ARG A 27 -16.30 9.95 6.05
C ARG A 27 -17.06 8.91 6.85
N ASP A 28 -17.34 7.75 6.25
CA ASP A 28 -18.13 6.70 6.88
C ASP A 28 -17.28 5.81 7.80
N GLY A 29 -15.98 6.11 7.95
CA GLY A 29 -15.10 5.38 8.85
C GLY A 29 -14.69 4.00 8.34
N VAL A 30 -14.85 3.72 7.05
CA VAL A 30 -14.49 2.42 6.46
C VAL A 30 -12.98 2.34 6.21
N VAL A 31 -12.34 3.46 5.86
CA VAL A 31 -10.93 3.51 5.53
C VAL A 31 -10.29 4.80 6.06
N THR A 32 -9.05 4.70 6.48
CA THR A 32 -8.19 5.83 6.84
C THR A 32 -6.89 5.71 6.06
N PHE A 33 -6.42 6.81 5.49
CA PHE A 33 -5.18 6.85 4.74
C PHE A 33 -4.09 7.61 5.49
N VAL A 34 -2.88 7.07 5.43
CA VAL A 34 -1.64 7.73 5.85
C VAL A 34 -0.75 7.78 4.61
N PHE A 35 0.00 8.86 4.44
CA PHE A 35 0.83 9.05 3.25
C PHE A 35 2.30 9.19 3.60
N ALA A 36 3.16 8.61 2.78
CA ALA A 36 4.60 8.75 2.83
C ALA A 36 5.12 8.93 1.40
N HIS A 37 6.28 9.57 1.24
CA HIS A 37 6.78 9.97 -0.07
C HIS A 37 7.97 9.15 -0.53
N ASP A 38 8.52 8.30 0.32
CA ASP A 38 9.56 7.33 -0.03
C ASP A 38 9.62 6.23 1.03
N GLY A 39 10.49 5.25 0.83
CA GLY A 39 10.58 4.11 1.74
C GLY A 39 11.09 4.45 3.13
N ILE A 40 11.97 5.45 3.26
CA ILE A 40 12.45 5.89 4.57
C ILE A 40 11.31 6.49 5.38
N GLU A 41 10.56 7.40 4.77
CA GLU A 41 9.40 8.03 5.39
C GLU A 41 8.33 7.00 5.71
N ALA A 42 8.16 5.98 4.84
CA ALA A 42 7.22 4.89 5.08
C ALA A 42 7.57 4.12 6.35
N LEU A 43 8.85 3.80 6.56
CA LEU A 43 9.28 3.10 7.78
C LEU A 43 9.01 3.94 9.02
N GLN A 44 9.25 5.24 8.95
CA GLN A 44 8.93 6.17 10.04
C GLN A 44 7.43 6.20 10.33
N SER A 45 6.62 6.24 9.28
CA SER A 45 5.16 6.23 9.41
C SER A 45 4.65 4.95 10.05
N LEU A 46 5.23 3.81 9.72
CA LEU A 46 4.84 2.52 10.31
C LEU A 46 5.17 2.44 11.80
N GLU A 47 6.25 3.10 12.24
CA GLU A 47 6.55 3.22 13.68
C GLU A 47 5.54 4.12 14.38
N GLN A 48 5.17 5.23 13.74
CA GLN A 48 4.24 6.21 14.30
C GLN A 48 2.80 5.68 14.31
N TYR A 49 2.42 4.90 13.29
CA TYR A 49 1.07 4.38 13.10
C TYR A 49 1.09 2.85 13.05
N PRO A 50 1.24 2.18 14.21
CA PRO A 50 1.35 0.72 14.25
C PRO A 50 0.07 0.00 13.81
N ASP A 51 -1.05 0.71 13.73
CA ASP A 51 -2.34 0.15 13.31
C ASP A 51 -2.52 0.08 11.79
N VAL A 52 -1.53 0.47 11.01
CA VAL A 52 -1.59 0.33 9.55
C VAL A 52 -1.82 -1.14 9.18
N ASP A 53 -2.84 -1.39 8.38
CA ASP A 53 -3.24 -2.74 7.97
C ASP A 53 -2.62 -3.17 6.65
N MET A 54 -2.43 -2.24 5.74
CA MET A 54 -1.85 -2.53 4.44
C MET A 54 -1.04 -1.35 3.92
N VAL A 55 -0.11 -1.65 3.03
CA VAL A 55 0.77 -0.67 2.39
C VAL A 55 0.56 -0.75 0.89
N VAL A 56 0.30 0.39 0.25
CA VAL A 56 0.26 0.53 -1.20
C VAL A 56 1.49 1.34 -1.58
N CYS A 57 2.44 0.73 -2.29
CA CYS A 57 3.77 1.28 -2.44
C CYS A 57 4.22 1.30 -3.89
N ASP A 58 4.63 2.48 -4.38
CA ASP A 58 5.29 2.62 -5.68
C ASP A 58 6.67 1.95 -5.64
N ILE A 59 7.03 1.25 -6.71
CA ILE A 59 8.37 0.68 -6.84
C ILE A 59 9.42 1.77 -6.99
N ASN A 60 9.17 2.78 -7.83
CA ASN A 60 10.16 3.80 -8.19
C ASN A 60 10.03 5.03 -7.32
N MET A 61 10.89 5.12 -6.31
CA MET A 61 10.93 6.26 -5.38
C MET A 61 12.37 6.62 -5.04
N PRO A 62 12.64 7.90 -4.68
CA PRO A 62 13.97 8.26 -4.20
C PRO A 62 14.26 7.67 -2.82
N ARG A 63 15.50 7.66 -2.43
CA ARG A 63 16.07 7.20 -1.17
C ARG A 63 15.90 5.70 -0.93
N MET A 64 14.66 5.20 -0.88
CA MET A 64 14.39 3.77 -0.74
C MET A 64 13.21 3.41 -1.62
N ASP A 65 13.41 2.51 -2.57
CA ASP A 65 12.36 2.06 -3.48
C ASP A 65 11.40 1.06 -2.84
N GLY A 66 10.32 0.76 -3.57
CA GLY A 66 9.27 -0.11 -3.05
C GLY A 66 9.71 -1.56 -2.86
N LEU A 67 10.62 -2.07 -3.69
CA LEU A 67 11.10 -3.44 -3.54
C LEU A 67 11.96 -3.58 -2.29
N THR A 68 12.78 -2.58 -1.98
CA THR A 68 13.59 -2.56 -0.77
C THR A 68 12.70 -2.45 0.47
N LEU A 69 11.69 -1.58 0.41
CA LEU A 69 10.73 -1.45 1.51
C LEU A 69 10.02 -2.78 1.77
N LEU A 70 9.54 -3.45 0.71
CA LEU A 70 8.88 -4.74 0.82
C LEU A 70 9.79 -5.77 1.49
N GLN A 71 11.07 -5.81 1.10
CA GLN A 71 12.04 -6.73 1.70
C GLN A 71 12.20 -6.46 3.19
N LYS A 72 12.31 -5.20 3.59
CA LYS A 72 12.44 -4.83 5.00
C LYS A 72 11.21 -5.22 5.81
N LEU A 73 10.02 -5.07 5.25
CA LEU A 73 8.79 -5.50 5.91
C LEU A 73 8.75 -7.00 6.11
N GLN A 74 9.18 -7.77 5.11
CA GLN A 74 9.24 -9.23 5.23
C GLN A 74 10.29 -9.68 6.25
N GLU A 75 11.46 -9.05 6.29
CA GLU A 75 12.51 -9.34 7.25
C GLU A 75 12.09 -9.07 8.69
N ALA A 76 11.26 -8.03 8.88
CA ALA A 76 10.72 -7.67 10.20
C ALA A 76 9.56 -8.58 10.64
N ASP A 77 9.21 -9.58 9.83
CA ASP A 77 8.03 -10.44 10.04
C ASP A 77 6.76 -9.64 10.23
N ASP A 78 6.65 -8.55 9.49
CA ASP A 78 5.48 -7.68 9.52
C ASP A 78 4.35 -8.34 8.73
N LYS A 79 3.20 -8.49 9.34
CA LYS A 79 2.05 -9.18 8.75
C LYS A 79 1.18 -8.28 7.87
N LYS A 80 1.63 -7.06 7.60
CA LYS A 80 0.87 -6.13 6.74
C LYS A 80 0.87 -6.62 5.31
N SER A 81 -0.29 -6.54 4.67
CA SER A 81 -0.40 -6.84 3.24
C SER A 81 0.18 -5.68 2.45
N THR A 82 1.05 -5.98 1.49
CA THR A 82 1.71 -4.98 0.66
C THR A 82 1.25 -5.11 -0.79
N ILE A 83 0.78 -4.01 -1.35
CA ILE A 83 0.40 -3.88 -2.75
C ILE A 83 1.45 -3.03 -3.44
N ILE A 84 2.03 -3.54 -4.51
CA ILE A 84 3.06 -2.84 -5.27
C ILE A 84 2.43 -2.14 -6.47
N VAL A 85 2.84 -0.90 -6.72
CA VAL A 85 2.43 -0.14 -7.89
C VAL A 85 3.64 0.01 -8.81
N SER A 86 3.51 -0.42 -10.06
CA SER A 86 4.61 -0.49 -11.01
C SER A 86 4.21 0.11 -12.35
N ALA A 87 5.19 0.47 -13.16
CA ALA A 87 4.94 0.91 -14.53
C ALA A 87 4.34 -0.24 -15.34
N TYR A 88 3.48 0.11 -16.29
CA TYR A 88 2.91 -0.87 -17.21
C TYR A 88 4.05 -1.60 -17.95
N GLY A 89 3.97 -2.93 -17.98
CA GLY A 89 4.95 -3.75 -18.68
C GLY A 89 6.21 -4.09 -17.88
N ASP A 90 6.33 -3.61 -16.65
CA ASP A 90 7.52 -3.87 -15.81
C ASP A 90 7.42 -5.24 -15.13
N MET A 91 7.39 -6.30 -15.94
CA MET A 91 7.13 -7.66 -15.46
C MET A 91 8.22 -8.19 -14.53
N ASN A 92 9.49 -7.80 -14.75
CA ASN A 92 10.58 -8.28 -13.91
C ASN A 92 10.44 -7.79 -12.47
N ASN A 93 10.12 -6.52 -12.28
CA ASN A 93 9.94 -5.96 -10.95
C ASN A 93 8.67 -6.48 -10.29
N ILE A 94 7.59 -6.67 -11.07
CA ILE A 94 6.36 -7.27 -10.55
C ILE A 94 6.63 -8.68 -10.05
N ARG A 95 7.35 -9.50 -10.84
CA ARG A 95 7.70 -10.86 -10.42
C ARG A 95 8.55 -10.86 -9.15
N THR A 96 9.54 -9.97 -9.08
CA THR A 96 10.39 -9.83 -7.89
C THR A 96 9.54 -9.49 -6.67
N ALA A 97 8.61 -8.55 -6.81
CA ALA A 97 7.73 -8.16 -5.71
C ALA A 97 6.86 -9.34 -5.25
N MET A 98 6.26 -10.05 -6.17
CA MET A 98 5.41 -11.20 -5.83
C MET A 98 6.22 -12.30 -5.14
N ASN A 99 7.44 -12.56 -5.61
CA ASN A 99 8.34 -13.54 -4.99
C ASN A 99 8.80 -13.12 -3.59
N ARG A 100 8.81 -11.81 -3.31
CA ARG A 100 9.16 -11.27 -1.99
C ARG A 100 7.96 -11.14 -1.05
N GLY A 101 6.79 -11.61 -1.46
CA GLY A 101 5.63 -11.68 -0.59
C GLY A 101 4.62 -10.55 -0.73
N ALA A 102 4.67 -9.76 -1.81
CA ALA A 102 3.60 -8.80 -2.08
C ALA A 102 2.28 -9.54 -2.24
N PHE A 103 1.21 -8.96 -1.71
CA PHE A 103 -0.12 -9.56 -1.80
C PHE A 103 -0.69 -9.43 -3.21
N ASP A 104 -0.44 -8.28 -3.86
CA ASP A 104 -0.94 -8.00 -5.20
C ASP A 104 -0.13 -6.86 -5.81
N PHE A 105 -0.46 -6.49 -7.05
CA PHE A 105 0.16 -5.36 -7.72
C PHE A 105 -0.88 -4.58 -8.53
N LEU A 106 -0.55 -3.32 -8.81
CA LEU A 106 -1.30 -2.44 -9.70
C LEU A 106 -0.32 -1.83 -10.70
N THR A 107 -0.81 -1.46 -11.88
CA THR A 107 0.02 -0.79 -12.88
C THR A 107 -0.36 0.67 -13.02
N LYS A 108 0.64 1.51 -13.35
CA LYS A 108 0.41 2.93 -13.63
C LYS A 108 -0.03 3.13 -15.08
N PRO A 109 -0.88 4.10 -15.37
CA PRO A 109 -1.51 5.02 -14.42
C PRO A 109 -2.52 4.31 -13.55
N ILE A 110 -2.62 4.71 -12.28
CA ILE A 110 -3.53 4.05 -11.33
C ILE A 110 -4.97 4.26 -11.75
N ASP A 111 -5.69 3.17 -11.94
CA ASP A 111 -7.14 3.18 -12.09
C ASP A 111 -7.74 3.07 -10.68
N PHE A 112 -8.48 4.08 -10.26
CA PHE A 112 -9.01 4.13 -8.90
C PHE A 112 -10.08 3.07 -8.63
N SER A 113 -10.76 2.59 -9.67
CA SER A 113 -11.67 1.45 -9.53
C SER A 113 -10.89 0.18 -9.24
N ASP A 114 -9.76 -0.04 -9.91
CA ASP A 114 -8.88 -1.17 -9.63
C ASP A 114 -8.28 -1.07 -8.23
N LEU A 115 -7.88 0.11 -7.80
CA LEU A 115 -7.36 0.32 -6.45
C LEU A 115 -8.43 -0.02 -5.41
N GLU A 116 -9.67 0.43 -5.61
CA GLU A 116 -10.77 0.13 -4.70
C GLU A 116 -11.03 -1.37 -4.61
N LEU A 117 -11.08 -2.07 -5.75
CA LEU A 117 -11.26 -3.52 -5.79
C LEU A 117 -10.11 -4.25 -5.10
N THR A 118 -8.88 -3.79 -5.31
CA THR A 118 -7.69 -4.37 -4.69
C THR A 118 -7.72 -4.19 -3.19
N ILE A 119 -8.12 -3.01 -2.71
CA ILE A 119 -8.27 -2.76 -1.27
C ILE A 119 -9.33 -3.69 -0.69
N GLU A 120 -10.49 -3.81 -1.32
CA GLU A 120 -11.55 -4.69 -0.85
C GLU A 120 -11.11 -6.16 -0.79
N LYS A 121 -10.42 -6.61 -1.83
CA LYS A 121 -9.89 -7.99 -1.89
C LYS A 121 -8.86 -8.20 -0.78
N THR A 122 -7.99 -7.23 -0.56
CA THR A 122 -6.96 -7.31 0.47
C THR A 122 -7.58 -7.39 1.86
N ILE A 123 -8.61 -6.61 2.11
CA ILE A 123 -9.34 -6.66 3.37
C ILE A 123 -9.95 -8.05 3.62
N ARG A 124 -10.53 -8.68 2.58
CA ARG A 124 -11.18 -10.00 2.72
C ARG A 124 -10.20 -11.15 2.84
N HIS A 125 -9.08 -11.10 2.12
CA HIS A 125 -8.20 -12.26 1.91
C HIS A 125 -6.75 -12.03 2.33
N GLY A 126 -6.45 -10.83 2.88
CA GLY A 126 -5.12 -10.50 3.38
C GLY A 126 -4.92 -10.96 4.82
N THR A 127 -3.91 -10.39 5.48
CA THR A 127 -3.50 -10.79 6.82
C THR A 127 -4.15 -9.93 7.92
N PHE A 128 -5.41 -9.60 7.77
CA PHE A 128 -6.16 -8.78 8.74
C PHE A 128 -6.68 -9.65 9.89
N ARG A 129 -5.78 -10.24 10.64
CA ARG A 129 -6.12 -11.21 11.68
C ARG A 129 -7.04 -10.65 12.76
N LYS A 130 -6.92 -9.37 13.05
CA LYS A 130 -7.78 -8.72 14.05
C LYS A 130 -9.26 -8.77 13.69
N TRP A 131 -9.59 -9.03 12.45
CA TRP A 131 -10.96 -9.08 11.96
C TRP A 131 -11.53 -10.50 11.87
N LEU A 132 -10.72 -11.50 12.13
CA LEU A 132 -11.13 -12.90 12.06
C LEU A 132 -11.72 -13.42 13.36
N LEU A 133 -11.58 -12.64 14.40
CA LEU A 133 -12.11 -12.98 15.72
C LEU A 133 -13.43 -12.27 15.98
#